data_64cb25f143f8c45ce68c4253e9dd4705
#
_entry.id   64cb25f143f8c45ce68c4253e9dd4705
#
_cell.length_a   1.000
_cell.length_b   1.000
_cell.length_c   1.000
_cell.angle_alpha   90.00
_cell.angle_beta   90.00
_cell.angle_gamma   90.00
#
_symmetry.space_group_name_H-M   'P 1'
#
loop_
_entity.id
_entity.type
_entity.pdbx_description
1 polymer ?
#
loop_
_entity_poly.entity_id
_entity_poly.type
_entity_poly.pdbx_seq_one_letter_code
_entity_poly.pdbx_strand_id
1 'polypeptide(L)'
;VNRIIETLKGIYPDGLCSLQYEKDYELLFAVRLSAQCTDERVNKVTPALYARFPTLESFAEADPKEVGEYIHSCGFYNGKARDIVACARKLVNEYGGKVPGTMEELTGLPGVGRKTANLILGDVFGQPAYVCDTHCIRITGRLGITDGSKDPLQVERQLRERIPPKESNNFCHRMVLFGRDTCTARSPKCDGCPLAKDCGTSKAAAKKK
;
A
#
# COMPACT_ATOMS: atom_id res chain seq x y z
N VAL A 1 11.27 -5.81 18.52
CA VAL A 1 10.82 -4.97 17.41
C VAL A 1 11.98 -4.24 16.74
N ASN A 2 12.83 -3.50 17.48
CA ASN A 2 13.95 -2.75 16.90
C ASN A 2 14.88 -3.60 16.03
N ARG A 3 15.26 -4.80 16.50
CA ARG A 3 16.08 -5.71 15.71
C ARG A 3 15.41 -6.14 14.39
N ILE A 4 14.09 -6.35 14.40
CA ILE A 4 13.32 -6.65 13.18
C ILE A 4 13.40 -5.49 12.20
N ILE A 5 13.21 -4.26 12.67
CA ILE A 5 13.29 -3.05 11.85
C ILE A 5 14.68 -2.94 11.22
N GLU A 6 15.75 -3.05 12.02
CA GLU A 6 17.13 -2.94 11.51
C GLU A 6 17.48 -4.06 10.54
N THR A 7 17.03 -5.29 10.79
CA THR A 7 17.23 -6.41 9.85
C THR A 7 16.53 -6.13 8.51
N LEU A 8 15.29 -5.61 8.54
CA LEU A 8 14.56 -5.27 7.31
C LEU A 8 15.19 -4.10 6.56
N LYS A 9 15.74 -3.11 7.26
CA LYS A 9 16.52 -2.02 6.66
C LYS A 9 17.76 -2.54 5.92
N GLY A 10 18.45 -3.50 6.51
CA GLY A 10 19.63 -4.10 5.87
C GLY A 10 19.30 -4.88 4.59
N ILE A 11 18.11 -5.49 4.52
CA ILE A 11 17.68 -6.27 3.36
C ILE A 11 17.03 -5.37 2.28
N TYR A 12 16.22 -4.42 2.70
CA TYR A 12 15.47 -3.51 1.84
C TYR A 12 15.76 -2.06 2.24
N PRO A 13 16.93 -1.52 1.90
CA PRO A 13 17.35 -0.19 2.36
C PRO A 13 16.37 0.91 1.94
N ASP A 14 15.88 0.89 0.72
CA ASP A 14 14.99 1.93 0.20
C ASP A 14 13.59 1.87 0.80
N GLY A 15 13.03 0.64 1.00
CA GLY A 15 11.72 0.43 1.65
C GLY A 15 10.60 1.31 1.12
N LEU A 16 10.56 1.53 -0.20
CA LEU A 16 9.65 2.47 -0.86
C LEU A 16 8.44 1.76 -1.46
N CYS A 17 7.43 2.56 -1.81
CA CYS A 17 6.29 2.10 -2.60
C CYS A 17 6.76 1.57 -3.95
N SER A 18 6.22 0.43 -4.38
CA SER A 18 6.55 -0.19 -5.67
C SER A 18 5.76 0.38 -6.85
N LEU A 19 4.73 1.19 -6.59
CA LEU A 19 3.99 1.90 -7.64
C LEU A 19 4.78 3.10 -8.15
N GLN A 20 4.77 3.30 -9.47
CA GLN A 20 5.45 4.42 -10.13
C GLN A 20 4.48 5.58 -10.34
N TYR A 21 4.92 6.78 -9.95
CA TYR A 21 4.14 8.00 -10.08
C TYR A 21 5.07 9.23 -10.08
N GLU A 22 4.59 10.33 -10.64
CA GLU A 22 5.27 11.63 -10.62
C GLU A 22 4.46 12.67 -9.84
N LYS A 23 3.13 12.54 -9.83
CA LYS A 23 2.20 13.47 -9.18
C LYS A 23 1.40 12.76 -8.09
N ASP A 24 1.02 13.48 -7.05
CA ASP A 24 0.31 12.94 -5.88
C ASP A 24 -0.97 12.19 -6.27
N TYR A 25 -1.77 12.74 -7.19
CA TYR A 25 -2.99 12.11 -7.67
C TYR A 25 -2.72 10.84 -8.51
N GLU A 26 -1.57 10.75 -9.16
CA GLU A 26 -1.18 9.55 -9.90
C GLU A 26 -0.95 8.38 -8.95
N LEU A 27 -0.31 8.62 -7.79
CA LEU A 27 -0.21 7.58 -6.75
C LEU A 27 -1.58 7.17 -6.26
N LEU A 28 -2.48 8.12 -6.00
CA LEU A 28 -3.84 7.83 -5.55
C LEU A 28 -4.58 6.91 -6.55
N PHE A 29 -4.47 7.21 -7.86
CA PHE A 29 -5.08 6.40 -8.91
C PHE A 29 -4.38 5.04 -9.07
N ALA A 30 -3.05 5.00 -9.02
CA ALA A 30 -2.29 3.75 -9.08
C ALA A 30 -2.64 2.80 -7.93
N VAL A 31 -2.81 3.33 -6.71
CA VAL A 31 -3.26 2.54 -5.55
C VAL A 31 -4.69 2.02 -5.77
N ARG A 32 -5.59 2.81 -6.37
CA ARG A 32 -6.93 2.31 -6.74
C ARG A 32 -6.84 1.19 -7.77
N LEU A 33 -5.94 1.30 -8.74
CA LEU A 33 -5.70 0.26 -9.74
C LEU A 33 -5.12 -1.02 -9.15
N SER A 34 -4.29 -0.92 -8.11
CA SER A 34 -3.65 -2.09 -7.47
C SER A 34 -4.63 -2.96 -6.65
N ALA A 35 -5.86 -2.53 -6.43
CA ALA A 35 -6.88 -3.36 -5.80
C ALA A 35 -7.13 -4.65 -6.60
N GLN A 36 -6.76 -5.82 -6.04
CA GLN A 36 -6.81 -7.14 -6.69
C GLN A 36 -6.02 -7.19 -8.03
N CYS A 37 -4.94 -6.42 -8.11
CA CYS A 37 -4.02 -6.38 -9.24
C CYS A 37 -2.58 -6.25 -8.72
N THR A 38 -1.62 -6.75 -9.47
CA THR A 38 -0.21 -6.61 -9.10
C THR A 38 0.32 -5.22 -9.44
N ASP A 39 1.22 -4.69 -8.61
CA ASP A 39 1.85 -3.38 -8.87
C ASP A 39 2.60 -3.37 -10.20
N GLU A 40 3.22 -4.50 -10.58
CA GLU A 40 3.86 -4.67 -11.89
C GLU A 40 2.87 -4.44 -13.04
N ARG A 41 1.64 -4.96 -12.93
CA ARG A 41 0.61 -4.75 -13.96
C ARG A 41 0.15 -3.30 -13.97
N VAL A 42 -0.02 -2.68 -12.81
CA VAL A 42 -0.35 -1.25 -12.71
C VAL A 42 0.73 -0.41 -13.38
N ASN A 43 2.00 -0.63 -13.04
CA ASN A 43 3.12 0.11 -13.62
C ASN A 43 3.28 -0.08 -15.14
N LYS A 44 2.72 -1.16 -15.71
CA LYS A 44 2.69 -1.36 -17.18
C LYS A 44 1.61 -0.53 -17.89
N VAL A 45 0.50 -0.24 -17.22
CA VAL A 45 -0.62 0.50 -17.85
C VAL A 45 -0.61 2.00 -17.58
N THR A 46 -0.08 2.42 -16.43
CA THR A 46 -0.10 3.82 -16.00
C THR A 46 0.66 4.77 -16.93
N PRO A 47 1.79 4.44 -17.57
CA PRO A 47 2.46 5.35 -18.49
C PRO A 47 1.57 5.77 -19.68
N ALA A 48 0.88 4.82 -20.30
CA ALA A 48 -0.04 5.12 -21.41
C ALA A 48 -1.27 5.91 -20.93
N LEU A 49 -1.79 5.54 -19.74
CA LEU A 49 -2.92 6.24 -19.13
C LEU A 49 -2.57 7.71 -18.83
N TYR A 50 -1.42 7.97 -18.21
CA TYR A 50 -1.00 9.33 -17.84
C TYR A 50 -0.56 10.16 -19.05
N ALA A 51 -0.04 9.53 -20.11
CA ALA A 51 0.21 10.21 -21.37
C ALA A 51 -1.08 10.66 -22.05
N ARG A 52 -2.16 9.87 -21.97
CA ARG A 52 -3.47 10.23 -22.54
C ARG A 52 -4.20 11.29 -21.72
N PHE A 53 -4.07 11.24 -20.39
CA PHE A 53 -4.67 12.16 -19.44
C PHE A 53 -3.57 12.85 -18.61
N PRO A 54 -2.88 13.86 -19.16
CA PRO A 54 -1.66 14.41 -18.56
C PRO A 54 -1.92 15.34 -17.37
N THR A 55 -3.16 15.74 -17.13
CA THR A 55 -3.55 16.61 -16.01
C THR A 55 -4.72 16.03 -15.23
N LEU A 56 -4.91 16.50 -14.01
CA LEU A 56 -6.05 16.09 -13.17
C LEU A 56 -7.39 16.49 -13.81
N GLU A 57 -7.43 17.67 -14.45
CA GLU A 57 -8.60 18.16 -15.16
C GLU A 57 -8.97 17.25 -16.32
N SER A 58 -7.98 16.75 -17.08
CA SER A 58 -8.24 15.82 -18.17
C SER A 58 -8.85 14.50 -17.69
N PHE A 59 -8.51 14.03 -16.49
CA PHE A 59 -9.21 12.91 -15.84
C PHE A 59 -10.62 13.27 -15.40
N ALA A 60 -10.82 14.48 -14.85
CA ALA A 60 -12.13 14.94 -14.40
C ALA A 60 -13.15 15.07 -15.54
N GLU A 61 -12.69 15.43 -16.73
CA GLU A 61 -13.49 15.56 -17.94
C GLU A 61 -13.66 14.26 -18.72
N ALA A 62 -12.84 13.24 -18.43
CA ALA A 62 -12.81 11.99 -19.17
C ALA A 62 -14.14 11.19 -19.11
N ASP A 63 -14.42 10.45 -20.18
CA ASP A 63 -15.41 9.38 -20.13
C ASP A 63 -14.79 8.17 -19.37
N PRO A 64 -15.43 7.66 -18.31
CA PRO A 64 -14.96 6.46 -17.63
C PRO A 64 -14.75 5.25 -18.54
N LYS A 65 -15.46 5.16 -19.66
CA LYS A 65 -15.26 4.07 -20.64
C LYS A 65 -13.89 4.20 -21.30
N GLU A 66 -13.49 5.40 -21.71
CA GLU A 66 -12.18 5.64 -22.30
C GLU A 66 -11.06 5.34 -21.31
N VAL A 67 -11.16 5.80 -20.05
CA VAL A 67 -10.21 5.43 -18.98
C VAL A 67 -10.16 3.91 -18.81
N GLY A 68 -11.31 3.24 -18.87
CA GLY A 68 -11.44 1.79 -18.75
C GLY A 68 -10.65 1.01 -19.81
N GLU A 69 -10.54 1.51 -21.03
CA GLU A 69 -9.77 0.90 -22.12
C GLU A 69 -8.28 0.80 -21.76
N TYR A 70 -7.69 1.85 -21.19
CA TYR A 70 -6.28 1.85 -20.78
C TYR A 70 -5.98 0.92 -19.61
N ILE A 71 -6.93 0.72 -18.70
CA ILE A 71 -6.74 -0.05 -17.47
C ILE A 71 -7.40 -1.44 -17.50
N HIS A 72 -7.89 -1.89 -18.67
CA HIS A 72 -8.64 -3.15 -18.83
C HIS A 72 -7.94 -4.34 -18.17
N SER A 73 -6.61 -4.45 -18.34
CA SER A 73 -5.82 -5.56 -17.81
C SER A 73 -5.65 -5.55 -16.28
N CYS A 74 -6.07 -4.49 -15.59
CA CYS A 74 -6.02 -4.42 -14.12
C CYS A 74 -7.21 -5.14 -13.44
N GLY A 75 -8.18 -5.64 -14.20
CA GLY A 75 -9.40 -6.27 -13.65
C GLY A 75 -10.33 -5.26 -12.97
N PHE A 76 -11.63 -5.59 -12.92
CA PHE A 76 -12.67 -4.69 -12.34
C PHE A 76 -12.61 -3.26 -12.89
N TYR A 77 -12.13 -3.12 -14.11
CA TYR A 77 -11.73 -1.86 -14.72
C TYR A 77 -12.87 -0.83 -14.82
N ASN A 78 -14.11 -1.27 -15.08
CA ASN A 78 -15.27 -0.37 -15.14
C ASN A 78 -15.52 0.36 -13.81
N GLY A 79 -15.40 -0.35 -12.68
CA GLY A 79 -15.53 0.25 -11.35
C GLY A 79 -14.35 1.18 -11.04
N LYS A 80 -13.13 0.73 -11.33
CA LYS A 80 -11.91 1.50 -11.11
C LYS A 80 -11.90 2.80 -11.94
N ALA A 81 -12.30 2.73 -13.21
CA ALA A 81 -12.39 3.89 -14.09
C ALA A 81 -13.39 4.93 -13.57
N ARG A 82 -14.59 4.48 -13.15
CA ARG A 82 -15.59 5.37 -12.55
C ARG A 82 -15.07 6.05 -11.29
N ASP A 83 -14.39 5.28 -10.41
CA ASP A 83 -13.84 5.83 -9.18
C ASP A 83 -12.73 6.87 -9.47
N ILE A 84 -11.84 6.59 -10.43
CA ILE A 84 -10.76 7.51 -10.84
C ILE A 84 -11.34 8.83 -11.37
N VAL A 85 -12.29 8.77 -12.30
CA VAL A 85 -12.91 9.98 -12.86
C VAL A 85 -13.70 10.75 -11.79
N ALA A 86 -14.46 10.06 -10.96
CA ALA A 86 -15.21 10.70 -9.87
C ALA A 86 -14.27 11.32 -8.81
N CYS A 87 -13.16 10.64 -8.49
CA CYS A 87 -12.13 11.17 -7.60
C CYS A 87 -11.47 12.42 -8.18
N ALA A 88 -11.09 12.39 -9.47
CA ALA A 88 -10.51 13.55 -10.16
C ALA A 88 -11.46 14.75 -10.14
N ARG A 89 -12.74 14.53 -10.46
CA ARG A 89 -13.77 15.59 -10.39
C ARG A 89 -13.89 16.20 -9.00
N LYS A 90 -13.89 15.37 -7.97
CA LYS A 90 -13.96 15.84 -6.59
C LYS A 90 -12.71 16.62 -6.19
N LEU A 91 -11.52 16.16 -6.56
CA LEU A 91 -10.27 16.89 -6.32
C LEU A 91 -10.25 18.26 -7.00
N VAL A 92 -10.69 18.35 -8.26
CA VAL A 92 -10.77 19.63 -8.97
C VAL A 92 -11.80 20.57 -8.33
N ASN A 93 -13.01 20.09 -8.06
CA ASN A 93 -14.13 20.94 -7.65
C ASN A 93 -14.09 21.34 -6.17
N GLU A 94 -13.61 20.46 -5.29
CA GLU A 94 -13.69 20.67 -3.84
C GLU A 94 -12.32 20.93 -3.19
N TYR A 95 -11.22 20.51 -3.82
CA TYR A 95 -9.87 20.59 -3.25
C TYR A 95 -8.90 21.44 -4.08
N GLY A 96 -9.40 22.19 -5.07
CA GLY A 96 -8.58 23.07 -5.91
C GLY A 96 -7.47 22.33 -6.67
N GLY A 97 -7.72 21.08 -7.08
CA GLY A 97 -6.77 20.24 -7.81
C GLY A 97 -5.68 19.60 -6.96
N LYS A 98 -5.79 19.65 -5.64
CA LYS A 98 -4.79 19.08 -4.72
C LYS A 98 -5.32 17.83 -4.02
N VAL A 99 -4.43 16.90 -3.76
CA VAL A 99 -4.73 15.74 -2.89
C VAL A 99 -4.78 16.21 -1.45
N PRO A 100 -5.85 15.93 -0.69
CA PRO A 100 -5.94 16.36 0.70
C PRO A 100 -5.02 15.54 1.63
N GLY A 101 -4.62 16.16 2.75
CA GLY A 101 -3.63 15.61 3.68
C GLY A 101 -4.19 15.07 5.00
N THR A 102 -5.49 14.80 5.08
CA THR A 102 -6.10 14.20 6.28
C THR A 102 -6.79 12.87 6.00
N MET A 103 -6.86 12.01 6.99
CA MET A 103 -7.54 10.70 6.88
C MET A 103 -9.02 10.86 6.50
N GLU A 104 -9.69 11.84 7.09
CA GLU A 104 -11.10 12.11 6.89
C GLU A 104 -11.40 12.54 5.44
N GLU A 105 -10.67 13.53 4.95
CA GLU A 105 -10.83 14.04 3.58
C GLU A 105 -10.47 12.96 2.55
N LEU A 106 -9.36 12.24 2.74
CA LEU A 106 -8.95 11.17 1.84
C LEU A 106 -10.00 10.06 1.76
N THR A 107 -10.54 9.61 2.89
CA THR A 107 -11.57 8.57 2.89
C THR A 107 -12.92 9.05 2.36
N GLY A 108 -13.12 10.35 2.26
CA GLY A 108 -14.26 10.97 1.58
C GLY A 108 -14.15 10.98 0.04
N LEU A 109 -12.99 10.63 -0.53
CA LEU A 109 -12.80 10.54 -1.98
C LEU A 109 -13.33 9.23 -2.55
N PRO A 110 -13.94 9.25 -3.76
CA PRO A 110 -14.39 8.03 -4.43
C PRO A 110 -13.29 6.98 -4.59
N GLY A 111 -13.56 5.75 -4.21
CA GLY A 111 -12.63 4.62 -4.32
C GLY A 111 -11.48 4.61 -3.30
N VAL A 112 -11.44 5.53 -2.35
CA VAL A 112 -10.40 5.65 -1.33
C VAL A 112 -10.88 5.10 0.01
N GLY A 113 -10.31 3.98 0.40
CA GLY A 113 -10.49 3.41 1.74
C GLY A 113 -9.34 3.77 2.68
N ARG A 114 -9.47 3.39 3.96
CA ARG A 114 -8.48 3.66 5.01
C ARG A 114 -7.05 3.21 4.65
N LYS A 115 -6.91 2.03 4.00
CA LYS A 115 -5.61 1.53 3.54
C LYS A 115 -4.96 2.48 2.53
N THR A 116 -5.73 2.93 1.53
CA THR A 116 -5.27 3.88 0.53
C THR A 116 -4.92 5.22 1.17
N ALA A 117 -5.78 5.72 2.07
CA ALA A 117 -5.53 6.96 2.78
C ALA A 117 -4.22 6.91 3.60
N ASN A 118 -3.98 5.82 4.36
CA ASN A 118 -2.70 5.65 5.07
C ASN A 118 -1.50 5.68 4.12
N LEU A 119 -1.59 5.02 2.97
CA LEU A 119 -0.49 5.01 1.99
C LEU A 119 -0.21 6.43 1.47
N ILE A 120 -1.24 7.18 1.11
CA ILE A 120 -1.09 8.57 0.64
C ILE A 120 -0.52 9.46 1.76
N LEU A 121 -1.00 9.33 3.00
CA LEU A 121 -0.46 10.10 4.14
C LEU A 121 1.03 9.82 4.35
N GLY A 122 1.46 8.58 4.19
CA GLY A 122 2.86 8.20 4.34
C GLY A 122 3.74 8.64 3.16
N ASP A 123 3.37 8.28 1.95
CA ASP A 123 4.23 8.44 0.78
C ASP A 123 4.22 9.87 0.20
N VAL A 124 3.08 10.57 0.27
CA VAL A 124 2.95 11.94 -0.26
C VAL A 124 3.26 12.98 0.83
N PHE A 125 2.71 12.79 2.03
CA PHE A 125 2.79 13.82 3.08
C PHE A 125 3.84 13.54 4.15
N GLY A 126 4.55 12.40 4.10
CA GLY A 126 5.56 12.04 5.10
C GLY A 126 5.00 11.87 6.52
N GLN A 127 3.68 11.68 6.65
CA GLN A 127 3.04 11.50 7.95
C GLN A 127 3.21 10.06 8.44
N PRO A 128 3.21 9.84 9.77
CA PRO A 128 3.23 8.49 10.32
C PRO A 128 2.03 7.68 9.85
N ALA A 129 2.28 6.69 9.00
CA ALA A 129 1.25 5.87 8.37
C ALA A 129 1.52 4.38 8.56
N TYR A 130 0.45 3.60 8.78
CA TYR A 130 0.54 2.16 9.03
C TYR A 130 -0.35 1.43 8.03
N VAL A 131 0.23 1.09 6.88
CA VAL A 131 -0.48 0.43 5.78
C VAL A 131 -0.63 -1.05 6.09
N CYS A 132 -1.76 -1.43 6.68
CA CYS A 132 -2.09 -2.81 7.04
C CYS A 132 -2.67 -3.57 5.84
N ASP A 133 -1.80 -3.99 4.93
CA ASP A 133 -2.17 -4.90 3.85
C ASP A 133 -2.10 -6.37 4.29
N THR A 134 -2.43 -7.29 3.39
CA THR A 134 -2.40 -8.73 3.67
C THR A 134 -1.00 -9.26 4.04
N HIS A 135 0.08 -8.63 3.53
CA HIS A 135 1.44 -8.97 3.90
C HIS A 135 1.77 -8.48 5.31
N CYS A 136 1.51 -7.20 5.57
CA CYS A 136 1.74 -6.58 6.87
C CYS A 136 1.00 -7.34 7.99
N ILE A 137 -0.31 -7.54 7.83
CA ILE A 137 -1.15 -8.27 8.80
C ILE A 137 -0.59 -9.67 9.09
N ARG A 138 -0.30 -10.44 8.02
CA ARG A 138 0.20 -11.80 8.16
C ARG A 138 1.55 -11.88 8.86
N ILE A 139 2.48 -11.04 8.44
CA ILE A 139 3.87 -11.12 8.89
C ILE A 139 4.01 -10.59 10.30
N THR A 140 3.37 -9.48 10.64
CA THR A 140 3.42 -8.93 12.00
C THR A 140 2.78 -9.85 13.02
N GLY A 141 1.72 -10.59 12.63
CA GLY A 141 1.16 -11.67 13.46
C GLY A 141 2.13 -12.85 13.63
N ARG A 142 2.78 -13.31 12.54
CA ARG A 142 3.78 -14.40 12.62
C ARG A 142 5.00 -14.04 13.47
N LEU A 143 5.41 -12.78 13.43
CA LEU A 143 6.52 -12.27 14.23
C LEU A 143 6.14 -11.97 15.68
N GLY A 144 4.85 -12.04 16.04
CA GLY A 144 4.36 -11.70 17.38
C GLY A 144 4.42 -10.18 17.67
N ILE A 145 4.53 -9.35 16.64
CA ILE A 145 4.42 -7.88 16.78
C ILE A 145 2.96 -7.50 17.04
N THR A 146 2.02 -8.22 16.43
CA THR A 146 0.59 -8.11 16.69
C THR A 146 0.03 -9.42 17.25
N ASP A 147 -1.18 -9.39 17.78
CA ASP A 147 -1.87 -10.54 18.37
C ASP A 147 -2.32 -11.61 17.36
N GLY A 148 -2.07 -11.36 16.05
CA GLY A 148 -2.50 -12.25 14.98
C GLY A 148 -3.91 -11.98 14.47
N SER A 149 -4.56 -10.89 14.92
CA SER A 149 -5.81 -10.41 14.36
C SER A 149 -5.72 -10.23 12.85
N LYS A 150 -6.83 -10.49 12.16
CA LYS A 150 -6.98 -10.25 10.72
C LYS A 150 -7.72 -8.95 10.42
N ASP A 151 -8.22 -8.26 11.44
CA ASP A 151 -8.83 -6.95 11.29
C ASP A 151 -7.74 -5.87 11.07
N PRO A 152 -7.73 -5.20 9.90
CA PRO A 152 -6.73 -4.19 9.59
C PRO A 152 -6.69 -3.03 10.58
N LEU A 153 -7.85 -2.64 11.14
CA LEU A 153 -7.92 -1.54 12.09
C LEU A 153 -7.32 -1.91 13.45
N GLN A 154 -7.57 -3.13 13.90
CA GLN A 154 -6.97 -3.64 15.14
C GLN A 154 -5.44 -3.77 14.99
N VAL A 155 -4.98 -4.30 13.86
CA VAL A 155 -3.54 -4.41 13.54
C VAL A 155 -2.91 -3.02 13.48
N GLU A 156 -3.53 -2.04 12.82
CA GLU A 156 -3.05 -0.66 12.75
C GLU A 156 -2.84 -0.06 14.16
N ARG A 157 -3.83 -0.22 15.06
CA ARG A 157 -3.73 0.26 16.44
C ARG A 157 -2.53 -0.35 17.16
N GLN A 158 -2.34 -1.67 17.08
CA GLN A 158 -1.23 -2.36 17.71
C GLN A 158 0.13 -1.94 17.11
N LEU A 159 0.19 -1.70 15.80
CA LEU A 159 1.42 -1.22 15.16
C LEU A 159 1.77 0.21 15.60
N ARG A 160 0.78 1.08 15.79
CA ARG A 160 1.00 2.45 16.32
C ARG A 160 1.63 2.47 17.70
N GLU A 161 1.35 1.47 18.53
CA GLU A 161 1.93 1.33 19.87
C GLU A 161 3.36 0.74 19.84
N ARG A 162 3.72 -0.02 18.81
CA ARG A 162 4.93 -0.85 18.79
C ARG A 162 5.99 -0.42 17.80
N ILE A 163 5.58 0.22 16.70
CA ILE A 163 6.48 0.70 15.66
C ILE A 163 6.63 2.21 15.80
N PRO A 164 7.87 2.73 15.94
CA PRO A 164 8.09 4.15 16.02
C PRO A 164 7.48 4.92 14.83
N PRO A 165 6.83 6.09 15.05
CA PRO A 165 6.17 6.84 13.97
C PRO A 165 7.04 7.10 12.75
N LYS A 166 8.31 7.43 12.96
CA LYS A 166 9.30 7.68 11.88
C LYS A 166 9.63 6.46 11.02
N GLU A 167 9.38 5.26 11.54
CA GLU A 167 9.66 4.01 10.83
C GLU A 167 8.40 3.46 10.14
N SER A 168 7.22 3.94 10.50
CA SER A 168 5.93 3.32 10.23
C SER A 168 5.68 3.02 8.75
N ASN A 169 5.84 4.02 7.88
CA ASN A 169 5.58 3.90 6.46
C ASN A 169 6.54 2.90 5.80
N ASN A 170 7.84 3.13 5.95
CA ASN A 170 8.87 2.27 5.36
C ASN A 170 8.86 0.86 5.92
N PHE A 171 8.50 0.68 7.20
CA PHE A 171 8.30 -0.63 7.81
C PHE A 171 7.18 -1.39 7.08
N CYS A 172 6.06 -0.76 6.79
CA CYS A 172 4.96 -1.39 6.08
C CYS A 172 5.36 -1.78 4.64
N HIS A 173 6.07 -0.91 3.92
CA HIS A 173 6.60 -1.25 2.59
C HIS A 173 7.57 -2.43 2.64
N ARG A 174 8.50 -2.44 3.61
CA ARG A 174 9.41 -3.57 3.82
C ARG A 174 8.69 -4.88 4.13
N MET A 175 7.56 -4.82 4.86
CA MET A 175 6.72 -6.01 5.09
C MET A 175 6.11 -6.56 3.79
N VAL A 176 5.74 -5.70 2.84
CA VAL A 176 5.28 -6.15 1.52
C VAL A 176 6.40 -6.85 0.76
N LEU A 177 7.58 -6.25 0.67
CA LEU A 177 8.75 -6.84 -0.01
C LEU A 177 9.13 -8.18 0.64
N PHE A 178 9.31 -8.21 1.95
CA PHE A 178 9.62 -9.42 2.70
C PHE A 178 8.55 -10.50 2.55
N GLY A 179 7.29 -10.11 2.41
CA GLY A 179 6.17 -11.01 2.19
C GLY A 179 6.12 -11.61 0.79
N ARG A 180 6.67 -10.94 -0.21
CA ARG A 180 6.82 -11.43 -1.58
C ARG A 180 8.02 -12.38 -1.70
N ASP A 181 9.14 -11.99 -1.12
CA ASP A 181 10.41 -12.70 -1.28
C ASP A 181 10.56 -13.91 -0.35
N THR A 182 10.27 -13.74 0.92
CA THR A 182 10.64 -14.68 1.98
C THR A 182 9.45 -15.24 2.74
N CYS A 183 8.64 -14.36 3.36
CA CYS A 183 7.54 -14.80 4.22
C CYS A 183 6.23 -14.93 3.46
N THR A 184 6.21 -15.79 2.42
CA THR A 184 5.02 -16.01 1.59
C THR A 184 3.84 -16.61 2.39
N ALA A 185 2.62 -16.50 1.84
CA ALA A 185 1.43 -16.95 2.56
C ALA A 185 1.39 -18.47 2.75
N ARG A 186 1.64 -19.22 1.68
CA ARG A 186 1.49 -20.70 1.66
C ARG A 186 2.78 -21.44 2.01
N SER A 187 3.92 -20.98 1.49
CA SER A 187 5.21 -21.68 1.61
C SER A 187 6.31 -20.69 2.02
N PRO A 188 6.31 -20.21 3.28
CA PRO A 188 7.33 -19.29 3.75
C PRO A 188 8.69 -19.98 3.78
N LYS A 189 9.73 -19.27 3.33
CA LYS A 189 11.13 -19.75 3.31
C LYS A 189 11.75 -19.59 4.71
N CYS A 190 11.32 -20.43 5.67
CA CYS A 190 11.75 -20.30 7.06
C CYS A 190 13.20 -20.74 7.28
N ASP A 191 13.67 -21.71 6.49
CA ASP A 191 15.07 -22.15 6.51
C ASP A 191 15.93 -21.04 5.86
N GLY A 192 16.83 -20.46 6.66
CA GLY A 192 17.63 -19.29 6.23
C GLY A 192 16.92 -17.93 6.36
N CYS A 193 15.72 -17.87 6.91
CA CYS A 193 15.02 -16.61 7.12
C CYS A 193 15.80 -15.71 8.10
N PRO A 194 16.13 -14.46 7.73
CA PRO A 194 16.89 -13.55 8.59
C PRO A 194 16.16 -13.17 9.88
N LEU A 195 14.83 -13.31 9.91
CA LEU A 195 13.98 -13.05 11.09
C LEU A 195 13.60 -14.34 11.84
N ALA A 196 14.14 -15.51 11.50
CA ALA A 196 13.76 -16.78 12.11
C ALA A 196 13.92 -16.80 13.64
N LYS A 197 14.96 -16.13 14.16
CA LYS A 197 15.24 -16.04 15.61
C LYS A 197 14.23 -15.17 16.38
N ASP A 198 13.58 -14.25 15.69
CA ASP A 198 12.59 -13.31 16.25
C ASP A 198 11.14 -13.74 15.95
N CYS A 199 10.96 -14.84 15.20
CA CYS A 199 9.65 -15.28 14.71
C CYS A 199 9.03 -16.33 15.64
N GLY A 200 7.87 -16.02 16.21
CA GLY A 200 7.12 -16.96 17.08
C GLY A 200 6.59 -18.20 16.38
N THR A 201 6.44 -18.16 15.05
CA THR A 201 5.90 -19.26 14.23
C THR A 201 6.96 -20.02 13.43
N SER A 202 8.24 -19.64 13.52
CA SER A 202 9.30 -20.33 12.78
C SER A 202 9.56 -21.74 13.33
N LYS A 203 9.93 -22.69 12.45
CA LYS A 203 10.38 -24.02 12.85
C LYS A 203 11.59 -23.98 13.80
N ALA A 204 12.39 -22.92 13.74
CA ALA A 204 13.52 -22.71 14.65
C ALA A 204 13.06 -22.34 16.07
N ALA A 205 11.91 -21.67 16.23
CA ALA A 205 11.29 -21.40 17.52
C ALA A 205 10.65 -22.67 18.12
N ALA A 206 10.08 -23.55 17.28
CA ALA A 206 9.47 -24.79 17.70
C ALA A 206 10.49 -25.83 18.27
N LYS A 207 11.77 -25.73 17.88
CA LYS A 207 12.85 -26.60 18.43
C LYS A 207 13.40 -26.11 19.78
N LYS A 208 12.92 -24.98 20.31
CA LYS A 208 13.33 -24.44 21.63
C LYS A 208 12.33 -24.70 22.76
N LYS A 209 11.23 -25.41 22.47
CA LYS A 209 10.31 -25.96 23.46
C LYS A 209 10.53 -27.46 23.56
#